data_41a3f3521c3534cc4e1842eb66db5318
#
_entry.id   41a3f3521c3534cc4e1842eb66db5318
#
_cell.length_a   1.000
_cell.length_b   1.000
_cell.length_c   1.000
_cell.angle_alpha   90.00
_cell.angle_beta   90.00
_cell.angle_gamma   90.00
#
_symmetry.space_group_name_H-M   'P 1'
#
loop_
_entity.id
_entity.type
_entity.pdbx_description
1 polymer ?
#
loop_
_entity_poly.entity_id
_entity_poly.type
_entity_poly.pdbx_seq_one_letter_code
_entity_poly.pdbx_strand_id
1 'polypeptide(L)'
;MKNIERVNQKDGNCIVCGKPLVETIERFGQKADVEAGTKHHISYFPEKVAWVHQKCHNKIHDPKNPITYLIQYEEGDSEKFYKIQNAKK
;
A
#
# COMPACT_ATOMS: atom_id res chain seq x y z
N MET A 1 -0.68 -8.46 -20.99
CA MET A 1 -1.27 -8.05 -19.71
C MET A 1 -0.22 -7.99 -18.65
N LYS A 2 -0.29 -6.95 -17.83
CA LYS A 2 0.63 -6.85 -16.71
C LYS A 2 0.09 -7.64 -15.53
N ASN A 3 0.95 -8.47 -14.96
CA ASN A 3 0.63 -9.17 -13.73
C ASN A 3 1.17 -8.36 -12.56
N ILE A 4 0.27 -7.99 -11.66
CA ILE A 4 0.65 -7.32 -10.43
C ILE A 4 0.70 -8.37 -9.34
N GLU A 5 1.86 -8.55 -8.74
CA GLU A 5 2.00 -9.43 -7.58
C GLU A 5 1.45 -8.73 -6.35
N ARG A 6 0.49 -9.36 -5.69
CA ARG A 6 -0.11 -8.83 -4.48
C ARG A 6 0.29 -9.67 -3.29
N VAL A 7 0.85 -9.02 -2.29
CA VAL A 7 1.26 -9.69 -1.06
C VAL A 7 0.04 -10.03 -0.21
N ASN A 8 -0.95 -9.15 -0.19
CA ASN A 8 -2.20 -9.35 0.53
C ASN A 8 -3.34 -8.72 -0.25
N GLN A 9 -4.55 -8.81 0.29
CA GLN A 9 -5.75 -8.27 -0.36
C GLN A 9 -6.23 -7.02 0.35
N LYS A 10 -6.90 -6.15 -0.41
CA LYS A 10 -7.43 -4.90 0.10
C LYS A 10 -8.45 -5.11 1.24
N ASP A 11 -9.21 -6.18 1.17
CA ASP A 11 -10.20 -6.54 2.19
C ASP A 11 -9.66 -7.50 3.24
N GLY A 12 -8.36 -7.78 3.21
CA GLY A 12 -7.71 -8.66 4.17
C GLY A 12 -7.11 -7.91 5.34
N ASN A 13 -5.95 -8.38 5.79
CA ASN A 13 -5.25 -7.80 6.92
C ASN A 13 -4.03 -6.99 6.46
N CYS A 14 -3.70 -5.95 7.23
CA CYS A 14 -2.52 -5.14 6.99
C CYS A 14 -1.25 -6.01 7.06
N ILE A 15 -0.37 -5.87 6.07
CA ILE A 15 0.89 -6.62 6.04
C ILE A 15 1.87 -6.19 7.16
N VAL A 16 1.68 -4.99 7.71
CA VAL A 16 2.57 -4.47 8.75
C VAL A 16 2.13 -4.88 10.14
N CYS A 17 0.87 -4.64 10.49
CA CYS A 17 0.39 -4.87 11.85
C CYS A 17 -0.48 -6.13 12.00
N GLY A 18 -0.89 -6.75 10.90
CA GLY A 18 -1.71 -7.96 10.92
C GLY A 18 -3.18 -7.74 11.26
N LYS A 19 -3.59 -6.50 11.50
CA LYS A 19 -4.97 -6.19 11.84
C LYS A 19 -5.79 -5.98 10.56
N PRO A 20 -7.12 -6.20 10.64
CA PRO A 20 -7.97 -6.00 9.46
C PRO A 20 -7.88 -4.59 8.88
N LEU A 21 -7.97 -4.50 7.57
CA LEU A 21 -7.94 -3.23 6.83
C LEU A 21 -9.33 -2.59 6.80
N VAL A 22 -9.92 -2.46 7.98
CA VAL A 22 -11.25 -1.90 8.17
C VAL A 22 -11.20 -0.99 9.39
N GLU A 23 -11.79 0.19 9.29
CA GLU A 23 -11.92 1.11 10.41
C GLU A 23 -13.40 1.34 10.71
N THR A 24 -13.72 1.40 12.00
CA THR A 24 -15.07 1.77 12.43
C THR A 24 -15.11 3.27 12.59
N ILE A 25 -16.00 3.93 11.87
CA ILE A 25 -16.23 5.37 12.00
C ILE A 25 -17.60 5.61 12.60
N GLU A 26 -17.73 6.69 13.36
CA GLU A 26 -18.99 7.09 13.96
C GLU A 26 -19.36 8.48 13.48
N ARG A 27 -20.56 8.58 12.89
CA ARG A 27 -21.12 9.85 12.45
C ARG A 27 -22.61 9.89 12.81
N PHE A 28 -23.03 10.98 13.41
CA PHE A 28 -24.43 11.20 13.75
C PHE A 28 -25.02 10.06 14.59
N GLY A 29 -24.22 9.52 15.51
CA GLY A 29 -24.64 8.43 16.37
C GLY A 29 -24.69 7.06 15.71
N GLN A 30 -24.27 6.96 14.47
CA GLN A 30 -24.22 5.69 13.74
C GLN A 30 -22.78 5.24 13.55
N LYS A 31 -22.56 3.94 13.66
CA LYS A 31 -21.26 3.32 13.44
C LYS A 31 -21.28 2.55 12.14
N ALA A 32 -20.23 2.70 11.36
CA ALA A 32 -20.06 1.96 10.12
C ALA A 32 -18.61 1.55 9.95
N ASP A 33 -18.40 0.34 9.42
CA ASP A 33 -17.07 -0.13 9.07
C ASP A 33 -16.75 0.29 7.64
N VAL A 34 -15.61 0.93 7.45
CA VAL A 34 -15.17 1.39 6.14
C VAL A 34 -13.81 0.80 5.81
N GLU A 35 -13.55 0.59 4.53
CA GLU A 35 -12.26 0.12 4.08
C GLU A 35 -11.18 1.16 4.40
N ALA A 36 -10.08 0.70 4.96
CA ALA A 36 -8.96 1.55 5.37
C ALA A 36 -7.64 1.15 4.72
N GLY A 37 -7.70 0.37 3.65
CA GLY A 37 -6.51 -0.11 2.95
C GLY A 37 -5.90 0.95 2.05
N THR A 38 -4.61 1.19 2.23
CA THR A 38 -3.80 2.04 1.36
C THR A 38 -2.85 1.17 0.56
N LYS A 39 -2.83 1.36 -0.74
CA LYS A 39 -1.94 0.61 -1.63
C LYS A 39 -0.50 1.08 -1.47
N HIS A 40 0.39 0.15 -1.15
CA HIS A 40 1.82 0.43 -1.04
C HIS A 40 2.58 -0.36 -2.09
N HIS A 41 3.39 0.30 -2.90
CA HIS A 41 4.27 -0.37 -3.85
C HIS A 41 5.53 -0.82 -3.14
N ILE A 42 5.72 -2.14 -3.08
CA ILE A 42 6.97 -2.74 -2.58
C ILE A 42 8.04 -2.63 -3.66
N SER A 43 7.64 -2.82 -4.91
CA SER A 43 8.52 -2.76 -6.07
C SER A 43 7.72 -2.27 -7.27
N TYR A 44 8.40 -1.68 -8.24
CA TYR A 44 7.78 -1.23 -9.50
C TYR A 44 8.18 -2.09 -10.69
N PHE A 45 9.33 -2.74 -10.63
CA PHE A 45 9.85 -3.55 -11.75
C PHE A 45 10.46 -4.85 -11.21
N PRO A 46 9.67 -5.93 -11.12
CA PRO A 46 8.23 -6.05 -11.43
C PRO A 46 7.34 -5.37 -10.39
N GLU A 47 6.13 -5.09 -10.80
CA GLU A 47 5.19 -4.42 -9.89
C GLU A 47 4.72 -5.37 -8.79
N LYS A 48 4.96 -4.99 -7.55
CA LYS A 48 4.57 -5.74 -6.36
C LYS A 48 3.95 -4.78 -5.36
N VAL A 49 2.75 -5.10 -4.89
CA VAL A 49 2.00 -4.22 -4.00
C VAL A 49 1.54 -4.95 -2.75
N ALA A 50 1.32 -4.19 -1.70
CA ALA A 50 0.72 -4.64 -0.45
C ALA A 50 -0.28 -3.60 0.02
N TRP A 51 -1.28 -4.05 0.78
CA TRP A 51 -2.28 -3.17 1.35
C TRP A 51 -1.97 -2.99 2.83
N VAL A 52 -1.97 -1.75 3.29
CA VAL A 52 -1.59 -1.39 4.65
C VAL A 52 -2.50 -0.28 5.14
N HIS A 53 -2.56 -0.09 6.46
CA HIS A 53 -3.18 1.11 7.02
C HIS A 53 -2.33 2.32 6.71
N GLN A 54 -2.94 3.51 6.66
CA GLN A 54 -2.19 4.74 6.41
C GLN A 54 -1.09 4.96 7.45
N LYS A 55 -1.38 4.68 8.71
CA LYS A 55 -0.38 4.78 9.78
C LYS A 55 0.79 3.83 9.55
N CYS A 56 0.49 2.61 9.10
CA CYS A 56 1.51 1.61 8.81
C CYS A 56 2.33 1.99 7.59
N HIS A 57 1.69 2.59 6.58
CA HIS A 57 2.39 3.11 5.41
C HIS A 57 3.41 4.18 5.81
N ASN A 58 3.02 5.05 6.72
CA ASN A 58 3.94 6.06 7.25
C ASN A 58 5.12 5.43 7.98
N LYS A 59 4.91 4.32 8.69
CA LYS A 59 5.99 3.59 9.36
C LYS A 59 6.97 2.96 8.36
N ILE A 60 6.46 2.49 7.21
CA ILE A 60 7.33 1.93 6.17
C ILE A 60 8.33 2.98 5.69
N HIS A 61 7.88 4.22 5.55
CA HIS A 61 8.69 5.32 5.04
C HIS A 61 9.29 6.20 6.14
N ASP A 62 9.32 5.70 7.39
CA ASP A 62 9.91 6.45 8.50
C ASP A 62 11.39 6.69 8.23
N PRO A 63 11.87 7.95 8.19
CA PRO A 63 13.28 8.23 7.89
C PRO A 63 14.25 7.68 8.95
N LYS A 64 13.78 7.44 10.17
CA LYS A 64 14.62 6.90 11.23
C LYS A 64 14.62 5.37 11.29
N ASN A 65 13.47 4.76 10.99
CA ASN A 65 13.30 3.32 11.12
C ASN A 65 12.42 2.77 9.99
N PRO A 66 12.88 2.84 8.73
CA PRO A 66 12.06 2.34 7.62
C PRO A 66 11.91 0.83 7.69
N ILE A 67 10.78 0.32 7.19
CA ILE A 67 10.57 -1.13 7.04
C ILE A 67 11.17 -1.54 5.71
N THR A 68 12.45 -1.85 5.71
CA THR A 68 13.24 -1.98 4.48
C THR A 68 12.81 -3.14 3.61
N TYR A 69 12.30 -4.24 4.19
CA TYR A 69 11.87 -5.36 3.36
C TYR A 69 10.62 -5.06 2.53
N LEU A 70 9.91 -3.97 2.86
CA LEU A 70 8.77 -3.49 2.07
C LEU A 70 9.15 -2.37 1.11
N ILE A 71 10.43 -2.04 1.00
CA ILE A 71 10.95 -1.04 0.08
C ILE A 71 12.02 -1.71 -0.78
N GLN A 72 11.61 -2.26 -1.92
CA GLN A 72 12.50 -2.99 -2.83
C GLN A 72 12.73 -2.23 -4.14
N TYR A 73 12.34 -0.97 -4.18
CA TYR A 73 12.53 -0.12 -5.33
C TYR A 73 13.64 0.90 -5.06
N GLU A 74 14.21 1.43 -6.13
CA GLU A 74 15.23 2.46 -6.05
C GLU A 74 14.61 3.84 -6.30
N GLU A 75 15.35 4.87 -5.91
CA GLU A 75 14.94 6.24 -6.17
C GLU A 75 14.75 6.46 -7.67
N GLY A 76 13.63 7.05 -8.03
CA GLY A 76 13.30 7.30 -9.43
C GLY A 76 12.46 6.22 -10.09
N ASP A 77 12.33 5.03 -9.50
CA ASP A 77 11.55 3.95 -10.08
C ASP A 77 10.07 4.30 -10.20
N SER A 78 9.52 4.98 -9.20
CA SER A 78 8.13 5.41 -9.21
C SER A 78 7.86 6.33 -10.41
N GLU A 79 8.74 7.28 -10.64
CA GLU A 79 8.60 8.22 -11.75
C GLU A 79 8.67 7.50 -13.10
N LYS A 80 9.63 6.59 -13.25
CA LYS A 80 9.75 5.79 -14.47
C LYS A 80 8.50 4.95 -14.72
N PHE A 81 7.99 4.32 -13.67
CA PHE A 81 6.82 3.47 -13.77
C PHE A 81 5.62 4.24 -14.28
N TYR A 82 5.34 5.41 -13.70
CA TYR A 82 4.18 6.20 -14.10
C TYR A 82 4.34 6.81 -15.50
N LYS A 83 5.55 7.14 -15.91
CA LYS A 83 5.80 7.57 -17.29
C LYS A 83 5.45 6.47 -18.29
N ILE A 84 5.86 5.24 -18.00
CA ILE A 84 5.55 4.10 -18.87
C ILE A 84 4.05 3.87 -18.91
N GLN A 85 3.36 3.93 -17.78
CA GLN A 85 1.91 3.74 -17.72
C GLN A 85 1.18 4.81 -18.53
N ASN A 86 1.61 6.06 -18.42
CA ASN A 86 0.99 7.16 -19.15
C ASN A 86 1.23 7.05 -20.66
N ALA A 87 2.39 6.55 -21.06
CA ALA A 87 2.72 6.38 -22.48
C ALA A 87 1.90 5.28 -23.15
N LYS A 88 1.31 4.39 -22.38
CA LYS A 88 0.49 3.27 -22.89
C LYS A 88 -0.98 3.58 -23.05
N LYS A 89 -1.39 4.77 -22.69
CA LYS A 89 -2.78 5.18 -22.85
C LYS A 89 -3.12 5.52 -24.27
#